data_1a96b021dfb3fe82068d252273dceaf3
#
_entry.id   1a96b021dfb3fe82068d252273dceaf3
#
_cell.length_a   1.000
_cell.length_b   1.000
_cell.length_c   1.000
_cell.angle_alpha   90.00
_cell.angle_beta   90.00
_cell.angle_gamma   90.00
#
_symmetry.space_group_name_H-M   'P 1'
#
loop_
_entity.id
_entity.type
_entity.pdbx_description
1 polymer ?
#
loop_
_entity_poly.entity_id
_entity_poly.type
_entity_poly.pdbx_seq_one_letter_code
_entity_poly.pdbx_strand_id
1 'polypeptide(L)'
;MAALLFLGFASGLPLFLTSRTLQAWMTVEGVDLGSIGLFSLVALPYSLKFLWSPLLDRFVPPFLGRRRGWLAIAQVALTVAIAAMTLQNPPQALQLLAINALLIAFLSATQDIAVDAYRTDILEEREMGAGAAVAVLGYRIALLVTGSLALILADRLPWQIVYLLMAGLMALSLPFSIWAPEPVLRDRPPASLLEAVVLPFQEFFTRSGIFKGFLILVFIILYKLGDALVNNMATPFLLQIGFTQTDIGAIQGGMGLIATIVGVLTGGAILSRLGINRSLWVFGGLQAFSNLVYFILAQIGRNYPFMVLAIIVENFCAGLGTAAFVAFLMSLCNQRFSATQFALLSSLMAVSRDILAAPSGQIAKSIGWAPFFLLTLVAALPGLLLLPWFAPWYSHPLPLPRPGLGDREVEKQEFEE
;
A
#
# COMPACT_ATOMS: atom_id res chain seq x y z
N MET A 1 -3.46 11.05 14.37
CA MET A 1 -2.83 9.69 14.43
C MET A 1 -3.85 8.58 14.71
N ALA A 2 -4.69 8.63 15.79
CA ALA A 2 -5.68 7.56 16.05
C ALA A 2 -6.61 7.29 14.86
N ALA A 3 -7.17 8.32 14.22
CA ALA A 3 -8.00 8.17 13.03
C ALA A 3 -7.29 7.40 11.90
N LEU A 4 -5.99 7.67 11.67
CA LEU A 4 -5.21 6.97 10.64
C LEU A 4 -5.03 5.48 10.93
N LEU A 5 -4.94 5.08 12.19
CA LEU A 5 -4.88 3.67 12.58
C LEU A 5 -6.18 2.94 12.20
N PHE A 6 -7.33 3.50 12.57
CA PHE A 6 -8.64 2.91 12.26
C PHE A 6 -8.97 2.97 10.77
N LEU A 7 -8.60 4.04 10.07
CA LEU A 7 -8.75 4.14 8.62
C LEU A 7 -7.87 3.11 7.90
N GLY A 8 -6.62 2.92 8.37
CA GLY A 8 -5.74 1.86 7.88
C GLY A 8 -6.33 0.46 8.12
N PHE A 9 -6.91 0.22 9.30
CA PHE A 9 -7.61 -1.02 9.61
C PHE A 9 -8.79 -1.25 8.67
N ALA A 10 -9.67 -0.27 8.50
CA ALA A 10 -10.80 -0.36 7.60
C ALA A 10 -10.38 -0.62 6.14
N SER A 11 -9.27 -0.04 5.70
CA SER A 11 -8.69 -0.25 4.36
C SER A 11 -8.20 -1.68 4.15
N GLY A 12 -7.53 -2.27 5.15
CA GLY A 12 -7.00 -3.64 5.04
C GLY A 12 -8.05 -4.74 5.18
N LEU A 13 -9.18 -4.47 5.85
CA LEU A 13 -10.16 -5.48 6.25
C LEU A 13 -10.79 -6.23 5.05
N PRO A 14 -11.22 -5.61 3.94
CA PRO A 14 -11.88 -6.33 2.85
C PRO A 14 -10.93 -7.20 2.01
N LEU A 15 -9.63 -6.90 2.00
CA LEU A 15 -8.68 -7.52 1.08
C LEU A 15 -8.63 -9.05 1.20
N PHE A 16 -8.47 -9.58 2.42
CA PHE A 16 -8.43 -11.02 2.61
C PHE A 16 -9.81 -11.65 2.61
N LEU A 17 -10.86 -10.90 2.95
CA LEU A 17 -12.23 -11.38 2.86
C LEU A 17 -12.66 -11.70 1.43
N THR A 18 -12.08 -11.03 0.43
CA THR A 18 -12.33 -11.28 -1.00
C THR A 18 -11.24 -12.11 -1.68
N SER A 19 -10.18 -12.50 -0.95
CA SER A 19 -9.10 -13.34 -1.48
C SER A 19 -8.88 -14.58 -0.62
N ARG A 20 -7.91 -14.62 0.26
CA ARG A 20 -7.52 -15.82 1.02
C ARG A 20 -8.65 -16.44 1.85
N THR A 21 -9.41 -15.63 2.56
CA THR A 21 -10.51 -16.08 3.42
C THR A 21 -11.67 -16.63 2.59
N LEU A 22 -11.98 -15.95 1.47
CA LEU A 22 -12.97 -16.43 0.53
C LEU A 22 -12.55 -17.74 -0.15
N GLN A 23 -11.29 -17.85 -0.57
CA GLN A 23 -10.75 -19.09 -1.13
C GLN A 23 -10.84 -20.25 -0.15
N ALA A 24 -10.54 -20.02 1.14
CA ALA A 24 -10.69 -21.03 2.18
C ALA A 24 -12.16 -21.48 2.32
N TRP A 25 -13.09 -20.53 2.38
CA TRP A 25 -14.52 -20.84 2.42
C TRP A 25 -14.96 -21.67 1.22
N MET A 26 -14.64 -21.23 0.00
CA MET A 26 -14.98 -21.98 -1.22
C MET A 26 -14.37 -23.39 -1.24
N THR A 27 -13.14 -23.53 -0.75
CA THR A 27 -12.44 -24.84 -0.67
C THR A 27 -13.14 -25.79 0.28
N VAL A 28 -13.54 -25.31 1.47
CA VAL A 28 -14.25 -26.11 2.50
C VAL A 28 -15.64 -26.53 1.98
N GLU A 29 -16.31 -25.68 1.22
CA GLU A 29 -17.61 -25.96 0.61
C GLU A 29 -17.52 -26.79 -0.69
N GLY A 30 -16.31 -27.22 -1.09
CA GLY A 30 -16.10 -28.13 -2.22
C GLY A 30 -16.20 -27.49 -3.60
N VAL A 31 -15.99 -26.18 -3.72
CA VAL A 31 -15.90 -25.51 -5.02
C VAL A 31 -14.63 -25.97 -5.76
N ASP A 32 -14.73 -26.18 -7.06
CA ASP A 32 -13.60 -26.66 -7.86
C ASP A 32 -12.43 -25.65 -7.92
N LEU A 33 -11.20 -26.17 -8.00
CA LEU A 33 -9.98 -25.37 -7.97
C LEU A 33 -9.85 -24.40 -9.15
N GLY A 34 -10.41 -24.74 -10.30
CA GLY A 34 -10.40 -23.86 -11.48
C GLY A 34 -11.25 -22.61 -11.24
N SER A 35 -12.45 -22.79 -10.70
CA SER A 35 -13.33 -21.69 -10.30
C SER A 35 -12.67 -20.83 -9.21
N ILE A 36 -12.06 -21.44 -8.17
CA ILE A 36 -11.34 -20.72 -7.13
C ILE A 36 -10.20 -19.86 -7.72
N GLY A 37 -9.47 -20.40 -8.71
CA GLY A 37 -8.42 -19.69 -9.43
C GLY A 37 -8.93 -18.42 -10.13
N LEU A 38 -10.11 -18.47 -10.74
CA LEU A 38 -10.73 -17.32 -11.41
C LEU A 38 -11.09 -16.18 -10.45
N PHE A 39 -11.31 -16.48 -9.16
CA PHE A 39 -11.56 -15.46 -8.14
C PHE A 39 -10.35 -14.55 -7.87
N SER A 40 -9.15 -14.87 -8.38
CA SER A 40 -8.02 -13.94 -8.37
C SER A 40 -8.32 -12.64 -9.13
N LEU A 41 -9.20 -12.71 -10.16
CA LEU A 41 -9.63 -11.55 -10.93
C LEU A 41 -10.46 -10.54 -10.12
N VAL A 42 -11.02 -10.96 -8.98
CA VAL A 42 -11.70 -10.06 -8.03
C VAL A 42 -10.77 -8.95 -7.50
N ALA A 43 -9.47 -9.16 -7.55
CA ALA A 43 -8.49 -8.14 -7.13
C ALA A 43 -8.25 -7.03 -8.18
N LEU A 44 -8.75 -7.16 -9.42
CA LEU A 44 -8.55 -6.16 -10.48
C LEU A 44 -8.92 -4.72 -10.09
N PRO A 45 -10.01 -4.44 -9.35
CA PRO A 45 -10.33 -3.08 -8.94
C PRO A 45 -9.20 -2.38 -8.19
N TYR A 46 -8.41 -3.08 -7.36
CA TYR A 46 -7.29 -2.47 -6.64
C TYR A 46 -6.18 -1.95 -7.58
N SER A 47 -5.93 -2.64 -8.69
CA SER A 47 -4.94 -2.21 -9.69
C SER A 47 -5.49 -1.12 -10.63
N LEU A 48 -6.81 -1.11 -10.86
CA LEU A 48 -7.48 -0.18 -11.78
C LEU A 48 -8.10 1.04 -11.09
N LYS A 49 -7.93 1.19 -9.76
CA LYS A 49 -8.58 2.25 -8.96
C LYS A 49 -8.31 3.68 -9.48
N PHE A 50 -7.21 3.90 -10.19
CA PHE A 50 -6.88 5.19 -10.80
C PHE A 50 -7.90 5.64 -11.85
N LEU A 51 -8.65 4.71 -12.47
CA LEU A 51 -9.64 5.04 -13.51
C LEU A 51 -10.81 5.87 -12.97
N TRP A 52 -11.21 5.64 -11.72
CA TRP A 52 -12.33 6.38 -11.10
C TRP A 52 -11.92 7.30 -9.95
N SER A 53 -10.64 7.33 -9.58
CA SER A 53 -10.15 8.26 -8.56
C SER A 53 -10.44 9.74 -8.86
N PRO A 54 -10.51 10.22 -10.13
CA PRO A 54 -10.91 11.58 -10.44
C PRO A 54 -12.33 11.95 -9.96
N LEU A 55 -13.22 10.95 -9.82
CA LEU A 55 -14.56 11.17 -9.27
C LEU A 55 -14.49 11.63 -7.82
N LEU A 56 -13.57 11.05 -7.02
CA LEU A 56 -13.41 11.40 -5.60
C LEU A 56 -12.77 12.78 -5.41
N ASP A 57 -11.99 13.24 -6.39
CA ASP A 57 -11.46 14.60 -6.40
C ASP A 57 -12.47 15.62 -6.89
N ARG A 58 -13.37 15.24 -7.80
CA ARG A 58 -14.37 16.15 -8.39
C ARG A 58 -15.63 16.29 -7.53
N PHE A 59 -16.18 15.18 -7.06
CA PHE A 59 -17.45 15.18 -6.34
C PHE A 59 -17.26 15.28 -4.83
N VAL A 60 -17.93 16.27 -4.24
CA VAL A 60 -17.96 16.45 -2.79
C VAL A 60 -19.32 15.96 -2.30
N PRO A 61 -19.38 14.93 -1.45
CA PRO A 61 -20.64 14.52 -0.82
C PRO A 61 -21.28 15.67 -0.05
N PRO A 62 -22.61 15.80 -0.02
CA PRO A 62 -23.31 16.92 0.62
C PRO A 62 -23.24 16.91 2.15
N PHE A 63 -22.61 15.92 2.74
CA PHE A 63 -22.43 15.74 4.18
C PHE A 63 -20.99 15.36 4.51
N LEU A 64 -20.52 15.69 5.70
CA LEU A 64 -19.21 15.33 6.26
C LEU A 64 -17.98 15.86 5.50
N GLY A 65 -18.15 16.64 4.42
CA GLY A 65 -17.04 17.16 3.63
C GLY A 65 -16.53 16.18 2.56
N ARG A 66 -15.42 16.56 1.89
CA ARG A 66 -14.94 15.85 0.70
C ARG A 66 -14.38 14.47 1.04
N ARG A 67 -13.51 14.37 2.04
CA ARG A 67 -12.82 13.11 2.35
C ARG A 67 -13.63 12.20 3.25
N ARG A 68 -14.13 12.72 4.37
CA ARG A 68 -14.96 11.95 5.30
C ARG A 68 -16.27 11.47 4.68
N GLY A 69 -16.88 12.28 3.82
CA GLY A 69 -18.10 11.90 3.10
C GLY A 69 -17.90 10.65 2.25
N TRP A 70 -16.83 10.60 1.44
CA TRP A 70 -16.50 9.41 0.66
C TRP A 70 -16.13 8.20 1.52
N LEU A 71 -15.40 8.41 2.63
CA LEU A 71 -15.09 7.35 3.59
C LEU A 71 -16.35 6.74 4.19
N ALA A 72 -17.30 7.59 4.65
CA ALA A 72 -18.54 7.12 5.23
C ALA A 72 -19.41 6.34 4.22
N ILE A 73 -19.56 6.85 2.99
CA ILE A 73 -20.29 6.16 1.92
C ILE A 73 -19.67 4.79 1.64
N ALA A 74 -18.36 4.73 1.44
CA ALA A 74 -17.66 3.49 1.14
C ALA A 74 -17.78 2.48 2.29
N GLN A 75 -17.62 2.90 3.55
CA GLN A 75 -17.70 2.02 4.73
C GLN A 75 -19.11 1.49 4.97
N VAL A 76 -20.14 2.30 4.79
CA VAL A 76 -21.53 1.83 4.87
C VAL A 76 -21.80 0.80 3.76
N ALA A 77 -21.43 1.12 2.53
CA ALA A 77 -21.62 0.21 1.40
C ALA A 77 -20.83 -1.11 1.58
N LEU A 78 -19.59 -1.04 2.07
CA LEU A 78 -18.77 -2.23 2.39
C LEU A 78 -19.40 -3.06 3.51
N THR A 79 -19.88 -2.43 4.58
CA THR A 79 -20.58 -3.12 5.66
C THR A 79 -21.76 -3.94 5.12
N VAL A 80 -22.58 -3.32 4.28
CA VAL A 80 -23.75 -3.98 3.67
C VAL A 80 -23.29 -5.10 2.72
N ALA A 81 -22.30 -4.85 1.86
CA ALA A 81 -21.81 -5.83 0.90
C ALA A 81 -21.13 -7.04 1.59
N ILE A 82 -20.36 -6.83 2.66
CA ILE A 82 -19.76 -7.92 3.46
C ILE A 82 -20.87 -8.69 4.19
N ALA A 83 -21.85 -8.02 4.77
CA ALA A 83 -23.00 -8.67 5.37
C ALA A 83 -23.81 -9.50 4.35
N ALA A 84 -23.94 -9.02 3.11
CA ALA A 84 -24.64 -9.75 2.05
C ALA A 84 -23.93 -11.07 1.66
N MET A 85 -22.63 -11.24 1.94
CA MET A 85 -21.94 -12.53 1.79
C MET A 85 -22.59 -13.63 2.65
N THR A 86 -23.18 -13.28 3.77
CA THR A 86 -23.82 -14.24 4.68
C THR A 86 -25.08 -14.92 4.09
N LEU A 87 -25.66 -14.30 3.09
CA LEU A 87 -26.86 -14.83 2.38
C LEU A 87 -26.50 -15.77 1.25
N GLN A 88 -25.21 -16.00 0.98
CA GLN A 88 -24.73 -16.74 -0.15
C GLN A 88 -24.19 -18.11 0.26
N ASN A 89 -24.35 -19.07 -0.64
CA ASN A 89 -23.79 -20.41 -0.48
C ASN A 89 -22.88 -20.68 -1.68
N PRO A 90 -21.54 -20.80 -1.50
CA PRO A 90 -20.58 -20.91 -2.59
C PRO A 90 -20.92 -21.97 -3.65
N PRO A 91 -21.26 -23.22 -3.31
CA PRO A 91 -21.59 -24.23 -4.31
C PRO A 91 -22.85 -23.96 -5.15
N GLN A 92 -23.82 -23.24 -4.58
CA GLN A 92 -25.14 -23.03 -5.20
C GLN A 92 -25.24 -21.72 -5.96
N ALA A 93 -24.46 -20.70 -5.58
CA ALA A 93 -24.58 -19.34 -6.07
C ALA A 93 -23.22 -18.71 -6.41
N LEU A 94 -22.31 -19.46 -7.07
CA LEU A 94 -20.94 -19.04 -7.34
C LEU A 94 -20.85 -17.72 -8.12
N GLN A 95 -21.77 -17.50 -9.08
CA GLN A 95 -21.82 -16.25 -9.86
C GLN A 95 -22.21 -15.06 -8.98
N LEU A 96 -23.20 -15.23 -8.10
CA LEU A 96 -23.62 -14.17 -7.18
C LEU A 96 -22.51 -13.85 -6.17
N LEU A 97 -21.81 -14.88 -5.69
CA LEU A 97 -20.64 -14.75 -4.83
C LEU A 97 -19.52 -13.95 -5.52
N ALA A 98 -19.24 -14.24 -6.79
CA ALA A 98 -18.22 -13.54 -7.58
C ALA A 98 -18.60 -12.06 -7.80
N ILE A 99 -19.86 -11.78 -8.12
CA ILE A 99 -20.35 -10.40 -8.29
C ILE A 99 -20.26 -9.63 -6.98
N ASN A 100 -20.67 -10.22 -5.86
CA ASN A 100 -20.59 -9.57 -4.55
C ASN A 100 -19.14 -9.37 -4.11
N ALA A 101 -18.26 -10.35 -4.30
CA ALA A 101 -16.83 -10.22 -4.02
C ALA A 101 -16.18 -9.12 -4.88
N LEU A 102 -16.53 -9.02 -6.16
CA LEU A 102 -16.07 -7.94 -7.04
C LEU A 102 -16.60 -6.57 -6.58
N LEU A 103 -17.86 -6.50 -6.14
CA LEU A 103 -18.43 -5.28 -5.56
C LEU A 103 -17.69 -4.85 -4.29
N ILE A 104 -17.41 -5.80 -3.39
CA ILE A 104 -16.61 -5.53 -2.18
C ILE A 104 -15.21 -5.02 -2.57
N ALA A 105 -14.53 -5.64 -3.53
CA ALA A 105 -13.23 -5.21 -3.99
C ALA A 105 -13.26 -3.81 -4.63
N PHE A 106 -14.30 -3.49 -5.41
CA PHE A 106 -14.50 -2.15 -5.98
C PHE A 106 -14.74 -1.08 -4.91
N LEU A 107 -15.63 -1.36 -3.95
CA LEU A 107 -15.91 -0.46 -2.83
C LEU A 107 -14.69 -0.29 -1.92
N SER A 108 -13.93 -1.37 -1.68
CA SER A 108 -12.69 -1.33 -0.92
C SER A 108 -11.61 -0.49 -1.63
N ALA A 109 -11.43 -0.68 -2.94
CA ALA A 109 -10.51 0.14 -3.73
C ALA A 109 -10.94 1.62 -3.74
N THR A 110 -12.25 1.90 -3.71
CA THR A 110 -12.79 3.26 -3.58
C THR A 110 -12.51 3.83 -2.20
N GLN A 111 -12.69 3.03 -1.13
CA GLN A 111 -12.30 3.43 0.23
C GLN A 111 -10.79 3.69 0.32
N ASP A 112 -9.95 2.86 -0.30
CA ASP A 112 -8.49 3.05 -0.32
C ASP A 112 -8.11 4.39 -0.95
N ILE A 113 -8.74 4.78 -2.08
CA ILE A 113 -8.53 6.10 -2.68
C ILE A 113 -8.84 7.22 -1.68
N ALA A 114 -9.97 7.11 -0.97
CA ALA A 114 -10.38 8.13 0.00
C ALA A 114 -9.47 8.18 1.23
N VAL A 115 -9.01 7.01 1.75
CA VAL A 115 -8.06 6.92 2.88
C VAL A 115 -6.70 7.49 2.50
N ASP A 116 -6.19 7.12 1.33
CA ASP A 116 -4.90 7.59 0.81
C ASP A 116 -4.91 9.10 0.60
N ALA A 117 -5.99 9.63 0.02
CA ALA A 117 -6.18 11.07 -0.15
C ALA A 117 -6.34 11.80 1.19
N TYR A 118 -7.16 11.26 2.11
CA TYR A 118 -7.31 11.81 3.45
C TYR A 118 -5.96 11.93 4.17
N ARG A 119 -5.16 10.85 4.14
CA ARG A 119 -3.83 10.81 4.75
C ARG A 119 -2.89 11.84 4.14
N THR A 120 -2.92 11.98 2.80
CA THR A 120 -2.11 12.95 2.06
C THR A 120 -2.51 14.39 2.39
N ASP A 121 -3.81 14.65 2.56
CA ASP A 121 -4.35 16.00 2.78
C ASP A 121 -4.23 16.47 4.23
N ILE A 122 -4.25 15.55 5.22
CA ILE A 122 -4.29 15.90 6.65
C ILE A 122 -2.91 16.02 7.29
N LEU A 123 -1.88 15.36 6.73
CA LEU A 123 -0.54 15.28 7.31
C LEU A 123 0.36 16.39 6.79
N GLU A 124 1.06 17.04 7.71
CA GLU A 124 2.21 17.89 7.37
C GLU A 124 3.41 17.04 6.94
N GLU A 125 4.35 17.61 6.19
CA GLU A 125 5.53 16.90 5.68
C GLU A 125 6.30 16.16 6.78
N ARG A 126 6.42 16.77 7.97
CA ARG A 126 7.10 16.17 9.15
C ARG A 126 6.35 14.96 9.72
N GLU A 127 5.05 14.91 9.53
CA GLU A 127 4.15 13.87 10.06
C GLU A 127 3.94 12.70 9.08
N MET A 128 4.27 12.88 7.79
CA MET A 128 4.01 11.89 6.74
C MET A 128 4.60 10.51 7.06
N GLY A 129 5.82 10.48 7.61
CA GLY A 129 6.47 9.22 7.99
C GLY A 129 5.74 8.48 9.12
N ALA A 130 5.42 9.19 10.20
CA ALA A 130 4.69 8.62 11.33
C ALA A 130 3.24 8.26 10.93
N GLY A 131 2.57 9.12 10.17
CA GLY A 131 1.22 8.88 9.67
C GLY A 131 1.14 7.67 8.73
N ALA A 132 2.12 7.53 7.82
CA ALA A 132 2.23 6.35 6.97
C ALA A 132 2.43 5.07 7.81
N ALA A 133 3.33 5.10 8.79
CA ALA A 133 3.60 3.96 9.68
C ALA A 133 2.35 3.53 10.46
N VAL A 134 1.62 4.48 11.05
CA VAL A 134 0.40 4.21 11.82
C VAL A 134 -0.72 3.65 10.92
N ALA A 135 -0.91 4.19 9.73
CA ALA A 135 -1.90 3.68 8.78
C ALA A 135 -1.56 2.26 8.30
N VAL A 136 -0.28 1.99 7.99
CA VAL A 136 0.19 0.65 7.60
C VAL A 136 0.06 -0.33 8.77
N LEU A 137 0.31 0.10 10.01
CA LEU A 137 0.08 -0.73 11.21
C LEU A 137 -1.40 -1.15 11.28
N GLY A 138 -2.34 -0.21 11.17
CA GLY A 138 -3.77 -0.51 11.14
C GLY A 138 -4.14 -1.52 10.05
N TYR A 139 -3.63 -1.30 8.84
CA TYR A 139 -3.79 -2.20 7.70
C TYR A 139 -3.29 -3.63 8.01
N ARG A 140 -2.10 -3.77 8.61
CA ARG A 140 -1.53 -5.08 8.98
C ARG A 140 -2.34 -5.78 10.05
N ILE A 141 -2.87 -5.04 11.04
CA ILE A 141 -3.77 -5.61 12.05
C ILE A 141 -5.04 -6.16 11.38
N ALA A 142 -5.61 -5.45 10.41
CA ALA A 142 -6.78 -5.93 9.66
C ALA A 142 -6.49 -7.23 8.90
N LEU A 143 -5.32 -7.35 8.27
CA LEU A 143 -4.91 -8.59 7.59
C LEU A 143 -4.76 -9.77 8.56
N LEU A 144 -4.30 -9.53 9.79
CA LEU A 144 -4.29 -10.57 10.84
C LEU A 144 -5.70 -11.00 11.21
N VAL A 145 -6.59 -10.04 11.42
CA VAL A 145 -7.98 -10.30 11.79
C VAL A 145 -8.68 -11.09 10.69
N THR A 146 -8.57 -10.66 9.44
CA THR A 146 -9.28 -11.29 8.33
C THR A 146 -8.59 -12.54 7.78
N GLY A 147 -7.27 -12.64 7.88
CA GLY A 147 -6.51 -13.79 7.39
C GLY A 147 -6.31 -14.91 8.43
N SER A 148 -6.17 -14.56 9.71
CA SER A 148 -5.89 -15.57 10.76
C SER A 148 -7.06 -15.74 11.71
N LEU A 149 -7.55 -14.66 12.34
CA LEU A 149 -8.65 -14.76 13.29
C LEU A 149 -9.93 -15.26 12.61
N ALA A 150 -10.25 -14.79 11.40
CA ALA A 150 -11.42 -15.25 10.64
C ALA A 150 -11.37 -16.75 10.36
N LEU A 151 -10.20 -17.31 10.00
CA LEU A 151 -10.03 -18.75 9.77
C LEU A 151 -10.16 -19.55 11.07
N ILE A 152 -9.57 -19.09 12.17
CA ILE A 152 -9.71 -19.72 13.49
C ILE A 152 -11.19 -19.73 13.95
N LEU A 153 -11.92 -18.65 13.70
CA LEU A 153 -13.34 -18.57 13.98
C LEU A 153 -14.15 -19.54 13.10
N ALA A 154 -13.77 -19.69 11.83
CA ALA A 154 -14.44 -20.58 10.88
C ALA A 154 -14.31 -22.07 11.25
N ASP A 155 -13.30 -22.47 12.02
CA ASP A 155 -13.20 -23.82 12.58
C ASP A 155 -14.28 -24.11 13.67
N ARG A 156 -14.91 -23.08 14.22
CA ARG A 156 -15.87 -23.19 15.33
C ARG A 156 -17.23 -22.60 15.02
N LEU A 157 -17.33 -21.72 14.07
CA LEU A 157 -18.54 -20.96 13.71
C LEU A 157 -18.84 -21.14 12.22
N PRO A 158 -20.10 -21.13 11.81
CA PRO A 158 -20.47 -21.07 10.40
C PRO A 158 -19.86 -19.84 9.71
N TRP A 159 -19.47 -19.98 8.43
CA TRP A 159 -18.90 -18.91 7.64
C TRP A 159 -19.76 -17.65 7.60
N GLN A 160 -21.09 -17.80 7.61
CA GLN A 160 -22.05 -16.71 7.65
C GLN A 160 -21.83 -15.83 8.89
N ILE A 161 -21.61 -16.45 10.08
CA ILE A 161 -21.34 -15.71 11.32
C ILE A 161 -19.98 -15.03 11.26
N VAL A 162 -18.97 -15.68 10.69
CA VAL A 162 -17.64 -15.08 10.53
C VAL A 162 -17.71 -13.81 9.65
N TYR A 163 -18.38 -13.88 8.50
CA TYR A 163 -18.57 -12.70 7.64
C TYR A 163 -19.42 -11.61 8.31
N LEU A 164 -20.43 -11.99 9.11
CA LEU A 164 -21.23 -11.01 9.86
C LEU A 164 -20.39 -10.28 10.92
N LEU A 165 -19.50 -11.00 11.62
CA LEU A 165 -18.55 -10.38 12.55
C LEU A 165 -17.59 -9.42 11.84
N MET A 166 -17.09 -9.78 10.64
CA MET A 166 -16.23 -8.90 9.84
C MET A 166 -16.99 -7.66 9.34
N ALA A 167 -18.28 -7.81 8.95
CA ALA A 167 -19.15 -6.68 8.65
C ALA A 167 -19.34 -5.77 9.87
N GLY A 168 -19.51 -6.34 11.06
CA GLY A 168 -19.56 -5.60 12.32
C GLY A 168 -18.28 -4.79 12.60
N LEU A 169 -17.10 -5.38 12.35
CA LEU A 169 -15.82 -4.67 12.47
C LEU A 169 -15.69 -3.52 11.47
N MET A 170 -16.20 -3.69 10.23
CA MET A 170 -16.27 -2.61 9.26
C MET A 170 -17.20 -1.50 9.74
N ALA A 171 -18.37 -1.84 10.26
CA ALA A 171 -19.31 -0.88 10.82
C ALA A 171 -18.71 -0.11 12.02
N LEU A 172 -17.93 -0.78 12.87
CA LEU A 172 -17.23 -0.15 14.01
C LEU A 172 -16.15 0.86 13.56
N SER A 173 -15.66 0.79 12.33
CA SER A 173 -14.71 1.78 11.81
C SER A 173 -15.39 3.10 11.39
N LEU A 174 -16.70 3.08 11.11
CA LEU A 174 -17.45 4.25 10.63
C LEU A 174 -17.43 5.44 11.60
N PRO A 175 -17.66 5.30 12.93
CA PRO A 175 -17.56 6.41 13.88
C PRO A 175 -16.20 7.12 13.81
N PHE A 176 -15.10 6.39 13.68
CA PHE A 176 -13.76 7.00 13.59
C PHE A 176 -13.58 7.83 12.31
N SER A 177 -14.23 7.45 11.22
CA SER A 177 -14.24 8.23 9.97
C SER A 177 -15.10 9.49 10.09
N ILE A 178 -16.24 9.42 10.80
CA ILE A 178 -17.14 10.54 11.01
C ILE A 178 -16.54 11.58 11.97
N TRP A 179 -15.85 11.14 13.03
CA TRP A 179 -15.24 12.04 14.01
C TRP A 179 -13.83 12.49 13.66
N ALA A 180 -13.22 11.91 12.64
CA ALA A 180 -11.93 12.36 12.14
C ALA A 180 -12.01 13.85 11.71
N PRO A 181 -10.95 14.66 11.89
CA PRO A 181 -10.94 16.02 11.39
C PRO A 181 -10.99 16.04 9.85
N GLU A 182 -11.84 16.88 9.26
CA GLU A 182 -11.83 17.05 7.79
C GLU A 182 -10.61 17.90 7.40
N PRO A 183 -9.81 17.49 6.41
CA PRO A 183 -8.70 18.28 5.91
C PRO A 183 -9.18 19.64 5.36
N VAL A 184 -8.53 20.73 5.78
CA VAL A 184 -8.81 22.06 5.25
C VAL A 184 -8.10 22.21 3.91
N LEU A 185 -8.84 22.00 2.83
CA LEU A 185 -8.31 22.14 1.48
C LEU A 185 -8.36 23.62 1.07
N ARG A 186 -7.21 24.17 0.69
CA ARG A 186 -7.10 25.57 0.23
C ARG A 186 -7.66 25.76 -1.17
N ASP A 187 -7.61 24.72 -1.99
CA ASP A 187 -8.01 24.75 -3.39
C ASP A 187 -9.44 24.20 -3.60
N ARG A 188 -10.17 24.80 -4.54
CA ARG A 188 -11.48 24.30 -4.95
C ARG A 188 -11.31 22.97 -5.73
N PRO A 189 -12.30 22.06 -5.61
CA PRO A 189 -12.35 20.86 -6.43
C PRO A 189 -12.27 21.19 -7.93
N PRO A 190 -11.79 20.27 -8.79
CA PRO A 190 -11.83 20.45 -10.24
C PRO A 190 -13.24 20.79 -10.73
N ALA A 191 -13.36 21.74 -11.65
CA ALA A 191 -14.66 22.20 -12.14
C ALA A 191 -15.36 21.19 -13.07
N SER A 192 -14.58 20.33 -13.76
CA SER A 192 -15.09 19.29 -14.65
C SER A 192 -14.36 17.97 -14.45
N LEU A 193 -14.94 16.87 -14.95
CA LEU A 193 -14.25 15.56 -14.97
C LEU A 193 -13.01 15.58 -15.86
N LEU A 194 -13.05 16.30 -16.98
CA LEU A 194 -11.89 16.45 -17.86
C LEU A 194 -10.73 17.13 -17.11
N GLU A 195 -11.02 18.19 -16.36
CA GLU A 195 -10.03 18.82 -15.48
C GLU A 195 -9.51 17.84 -14.41
N ALA A 196 -10.40 17.06 -13.78
CA ALA A 196 -10.02 16.08 -12.76
C ALA A 196 -9.11 14.97 -13.30
N VAL A 197 -9.16 14.68 -14.60
CA VAL A 197 -8.29 13.70 -15.27
C VAL A 197 -7.00 14.34 -15.77
N VAL A 198 -7.09 15.47 -16.50
CA VAL A 198 -5.95 16.05 -17.21
C VAL A 198 -5.04 16.88 -16.29
N LEU A 199 -5.63 17.71 -15.41
CA LEU A 199 -4.86 18.60 -14.55
C LEU A 199 -3.89 17.90 -13.59
N PRO A 200 -4.21 16.73 -12.98
CA PRO A 200 -3.26 16.01 -12.13
C PRO A 200 -1.96 15.64 -12.86
N PHE A 201 -2.05 15.21 -14.11
CA PHE A 201 -0.88 14.89 -14.93
C PHE A 201 -0.14 16.18 -15.33
N GLN A 202 -0.87 17.17 -15.81
CA GLN A 202 -0.28 18.44 -16.22
C GLN A 202 0.44 19.10 -15.02
N GLU A 203 -0.18 19.15 -13.86
CA GLU A 203 0.41 19.70 -12.63
C GLU A 203 1.66 18.94 -12.24
N PHE A 204 1.61 17.60 -12.20
CA PHE A 204 2.75 16.76 -11.85
C PHE A 204 3.95 17.00 -12.76
N PHE A 205 3.75 17.02 -14.09
CA PHE A 205 4.84 17.23 -15.05
C PHE A 205 5.29 18.69 -15.12
N THR A 206 4.39 19.67 -14.91
CA THR A 206 4.78 21.08 -14.86
C THR A 206 5.63 21.38 -13.64
N ARG A 207 5.25 20.85 -12.48
CA ARG A 207 5.98 21.04 -11.21
C ARG A 207 7.31 20.30 -11.19
N SER A 208 7.34 19.06 -11.67
CA SER A 208 8.53 18.22 -11.65
C SER A 208 9.46 18.42 -12.84
N GLY A 209 8.97 18.95 -13.96
CA GLY A 209 9.60 18.88 -15.27
C GLY A 209 9.37 17.51 -15.93
N ILE A 210 9.27 17.47 -17.26
CA ILE A 210 8.93 16.24 -18.01
C ILE A 210 9.94 15.13 -17.74
N PHE A 211 11.23 15.42 -17.85
CA PHE A 211 12.29 14.42 -17.68
C PHE A 211 12.34 13.87 -16.24
N LYS A 212 12.35 14.75 -15.24
CA LYS A 212 12.37 14.35 -13.83
C LYS A 212 11.07 13.62 -13.44
N GLY A 213 9.91 14.08 -13.91
CA GLY A 213 8.62 13.41 -13.70
C GLY A 213 8.63 11.99 -14.24
N PHE A 214 9.15 11.78 -15.46
CA PHE A 214 9.29 10.45 -16.05
C PHE A 214 10.23 9.55 -15.22
N LEU A 215 11.38 10.06 -14.78
CA LEU A 215 12.31 9.32 -13.92
C LEU A 215 11.65 8.89 -12.59
N ILE A 216 10.81 9.76 -12.00
CA ILE A 216 10.06 9.43 -10.78
C ILE A 216 9.09 8.26 -11.06
N LEU A 217 8.36 8.27 -12.17
CA LEU A 217 7.44 7.17 -12.51
C LEU A 217 8.18 5.85 -12.72
N VAL A 218 9.32 5.88 -13.44
CA VAL A 218 10.18 4.71 -13.61
C VAL A 218 10.74 4.22 -12.27
N PHE A 219 11.15 5.14 -11.40
CA PHE A 219 11.60 4.80 -10.04
C PHE A 219 10.52 4.08 -9.24
N ILE A 220 9.27 4.56 -9.26
CA ILE A 220 8.16 3.94 -8.54
C ILE A 220 7.98 2.48 -8.95
N ILE A 221 8.14 2.19 -10.24
CA ILE A 221 8.07 0.83 -10.77
C ILE A 221 9.28 -0.01 -10.33
N LEU A 222 10.50 0.53 -10.38
CA LEU A 222 11.72 -0.26 -10.20
C LEU A 222 12.15 -0.39 -8.74
N TYR A 223 11.81 0.56 -7.86
CA TYR A 223 12.28 0.57 -6.46
C TYR A 223 11.84 -0.65 -5.66
N LYS A 224 10.65 -1.18 -5.94
CA LYS A 224 10.08 -2.35 -5.27
C LYS A 224 10.25 -3.66 -6.05
N LEU A 225 10.95 -3.64 -7.19
CA LEU A 225 11.06 -4.81 -8.05
C LEU A 225 11.81 -5.98 -7.37
N GLY A 226 12.91 -5.71 -6.69
CA GLY A 226 13.65 -6.74 -5.94
C GLY A 226 12.78 -7.44 -4.90
N ASP A 227 12.02 -6.68 -4.12
CA ASP A 227 11.07 -7.19 -3.13
C ASP A 227 9.97 -8.03 -3.79
N ALA A 228 9.42 -7.55 -4.89
CA ALA A 228 8.34 -8.24 -5.59
C ALA A 228 8.79 -9.61 -6.08
N LEU A 229 10.01 -9.72 -6.61
CA LEU A 229 10.61 -10.99 -7.05
C LEU A 229 10.79 -11.95 -5.87
N VAL A 230 11.35 -11.48 -4.74
CA VAL A 230 11.54 -12.33 -3.54
C VAL A 230 10.19 -12.77 -2.99
N ASN A 231 9.26 -11.85 -2.78
CA ASN A 231 7.93 -12.17 -2.22
C ASN A 231 7.17 -13.19 -3.07
N ASN A 232 7.32 -13.13 -4.40
CA ASN A 232 6.66 -14.07 -5.31
C ASN A 232 7.24 -15.49 -5.20
N MET A 233 8.55 -15.63 -4.91
CA MET A 233 9.28 -16.89 -4.95
C MET A 233 9.72 -17.41 -3.57
N ALA A 234 9.59 -16.65 -2.49
CA ALA A 234 10.01 -17.07 -1.16
C ALA A 234 9.31 -18.36 -0.68
N THR A 235 7.99 -18.44 -0.80
CA THR A 235 7.23 -19.64 -0.39
C THR A 235 7.56 -20.87 -1.24
N PRO A 236 7.54 -20.83 -2.59
CA PRO A 236 7.99 -21.94 -3.42
C PRO A 236 9.41 -22.41 -3.11
N PHE A 237 10.34 -21.48 -2.90
CA PHE A 237 11.70 -21.79 -2.52
C PHE A 237 11.77 -22.57 -1.19
N LEU A 238 11.14 -22.06 -0.13
CA LEU A 238 11.16 -22.68 1.18
C LEU A 238 10.56 -24.10 1.15
N LEU A 239 9.49 -24.32 0.38
CA LEU A 239 8.90 -25.65 0.19
C LEU A 239 9.87 -26.60 -0.54
N GLN A 240 10.55 -26.13 -1.59
CA GLN A 240 11.49 -26.96 -2.36
C GLN A 240 12.73 -27.37 -1.58
N ILE A 241 13.22 -26.53 -0.64
CA ILE A 241 14.34 -26.90 0.23
C ILE A 241 13.92 -27.77 1.42
N GLY A 242 12.60 -28.11 1.51
CA GLY A 242 12.09 -29.14 2.42
C GLY A 242 11.47 -28.65 3.72
N PHE A 243 11.12 -27.37 3.85
CA PHE A 243 10.29 -26.88 4.96
C PHE A 243 8.82 -27.23 4.75
N THR A 244 8.12 -27.48 5.84
CA THR A 244 6.68 -27.78 5.78
C THR A 244 5.84 -26.52 5.58
N GLN A 245 4.62 -26.67 5.06
CA GLN A 245 3.68 -25.56 4.97
C GLN A 245 3.38 -24.95 6.33
N THR A 246 3.32 -25.78 7.38
CA THR A 246 3.10 -25.35 8.77
C THR A 246 4.26 -24.49 9.27
N ASP A 247 5.53 -24.89 9.02
CA ASP A 247 6.70 -24.10 9.40
C ASP A 247 6.66 -22.72 8.74
N ILE A 248 6.42 -22.71 7.42
CA ILE A 248 6.36 -21.46 6.64
C ILE A 248 5.21 -20.59 7.12
N GLY A 249 4.02 -21.16 7.30
CA GLY A 249 2.83 -20.45 7.76
C GLY A 249 3.02 -19.82 9.15
N ALA A 250 3.59 -20.59 10.10
CA ALA A 250 3.84 -20.08 11.45
C ALA A 250 4.88 -18.98 11.50
N ILE A 251 5.99 -19.13 10.74
CA ILE A 251 7.09 -18.16 10.80
C ILE A 251 6.80 -16.95 9.92
N GLN A 252 6.38 -17.14 8.68
CA GLN A 252 6.08 -16.03 7.78
C GLN A 252 4.81 -15.27 8.19
N GLY A 253 3.76 -16.00 8.60
CA GLY A 253 2.50 -15.42 9.08
C GLY A 253 2.60 -14.82 10.48
N GLY A 254 3.42 -15.39 11.37
CA GLY A 254 3.61 -14.91 12.74
C GLY A 254 4.80 -13.95 12.84
N MET A 255 6.01 -14.48 12.84
CA MET A 255 7.24 -13.70 13.08
C MET A 255 7.52 -12.70 11.96
N GLY A 256 7.29 -13.07 10.69
CA GLY A 256 7.46 -12.18 9.54
C GLY A 256 6.52 -10.96 9.62
N LEU A 257 5.27 -11.18 10.01
CA LEU A 257 4.33 -10.09 10.17
C LEU A 257 4.73 -9.14 11.32
N ILE A 258 5.15 -9.69 12.47
CA ILE A 258 5.65 -8.88 13.60
C ILE A 258 6.87 -8.08 13.14
N ALA A 259 7.81 -8.72 12.44
CA ALA A 259 8.99 -8.05 11.88
C ALA A 259 8.62 -6.91 10.93
N THR A 260 7.61 -7.11 10.05
CA THR A 260 7.11 -6.05 9.18
C THR A 260 6.53 -4.88 9.97
N ILE A 261 5.72 -5.13 10.99
CA ILE A 261 5.12 -4.09 11.83
C ILE A 261 6.23 -3.29 12.55
N VAL A 262 7.19 -3.99 13.18
CA VAL A 262 8.33 -3.34 13.84
C VAL A 262 9.15 -2.53 12.82
N GLY A 263 9.38 -3.08 11.63
CA GLY A 263 10.07 -2.39 10.55
C GLY A 263 9.36 -1.11 10.10
N VAL A 264 8.04 -1.15 9.90
CA VAL A 264 7.24 0.02 9.52
C VAL A 264 7.29 1.11 10.59
N LEU A 265 7.11 0.74 11.87
CA LEU A 265 7.15 1.70 12.98
C LEU A 265 8.53 2.32 13.15
N THR A 266 9.57 1.49 13.11
CA THR A 266 10.97 1.93 13.16
C THR A 266 11.31 2.82 11.98
N GLY A 267 10.85 2.42 10.77
CA GLY A 267 11.01 3.20 9.54
C GLY A 267 10.37 4.57 9.64
N GLY A 268 9.13 4.65 10.14
CA GLY A 268 8.44 5.92 10.36
C GLY A 268 9.17 6.82 11.37
N ALA A 269 9.67 6.25 12.47
CA ALA A 269 10.43 6.98 13.49
C ALA A 269 11.80 7.50 12.96
N ILE A 270 12.50 6.69 12.16
CA ILE A 270 13.77 7.10 11.54
C ILE A 270 13.51 8.17 10.47
N LEU A 271 12.47 7.98 9.64
CA LEU A 271 12.12 8.90 8.57
C LEU A 271 11.80 10.30 9.07
N SER A 272 11.14 10.43 10.24
CA SER A 272 10.86 11.74 10.87
C SER A 272 12.14 12.51 11.24
N ARG A 273 13.28 11.82 11.41
CA ARG A 273 14.59 12.43 11.72
C ARG A 273 15.49 12.62 10.50
N LEU A 274 15.54 11.61 9.63
CA LEU A 274 16.42 11.61 8.44
C LEU A 274 15.81 12.35 7.23
N GLY A 275 14.48 12.49 7.21
CA GLY A 275 13.75 12.97 6.03
C GLY A 275 13.55 11.88 4.98
N ILE A 276 12.65 12.14 4.00
CA ILE A 276 12.23 11.19 2.98
C ILE A 276 13.41 10.74 2.10
N ASN A 277 14.20 11.70 1.59
CA ASN A 277 15.26 11.41 0.63
C ASN A 277 16.30 10.42 1.18
N ARG A 278 16.88 10.72 2.35
CA ARG A 278 17.89 9.85 2.97
C ARG A 278 17.31 8.50 3.37
N SER A 279 16.06 8.47 3.82
CA SER A 279 15.39 7.22 4.16
C SER A 279 15.20 6.30 2.96
N LEU A 280 14.89 6.84 1.77
CA LEU A 280 14.82 6.04 0.54
C LEU A 280 16.16 5.37 0.21
N TRP A 281 17.29 6.08 0.38
CA TRP A 281 18.61 5.52 0.17
C TRP A 281 18.94 4.41 1.16
N VAL A 282 18.80 4.69 2.45
CA VAL A 282 19.15 3.75 3.52
C VAL A 282 18.25 2.52 3.48
N PHE A 283 16.95 2.72 3.43
CA PHE A 283 16.00 1.61 3.49
C PHE A 283 15.97 0.81 2.19
N GLY A 284 16.10 1.46 1.03
CA GLY A 284 16.26 0.77 -0.23
C GLY A 284 17.53 -0.07 -0.30
N GLY A 285 18.64 0.45 0.20
CA GLY A 285 19.90 -0.31 0.34
C GLY A 285 19.75 -1.51 1.29
N LEU A 286 19.20 -1.30 2.50
CA LEU A 286 18.94 -2.37 3.46
C LEU A 286 18.02 -3.45 2.87
N GLN A 287 16.98 -3.05 2.14
CA GLN A 287 16.06 -3.96 1.49
C GLN A 287 16.77 -4.79 0.40
N ALA A 288 17.58 -4.15 -0.44
CA ALA A 288 18.35 -4.88 -1.44
C ALA A 288 19.32 -5.89 -0.81
N PHE A 289 20.02 -5.48 0.25
CA PHE A 289 20.94 -6.37 0.96
C PHE A 289 20.23 -7.49 1.73
N SER A 290 18.99 -7.29 2.21
CA SER A 290 18.23 -8.35 2.89
C SER A 290 17.99 -9.57 2.00
N ASN A 291 17.93 -9.39 0.67
CA ASN A 291 17.79 -10.50 -0.29
C ASN A 291 18.98 -11.47 -0.26
N LEU A 292 20.17 -11.00 0.17
CA LEU A 292 21.35 -11.87 0.35
C LEU A 292 21.14 -12.96 1.41
N VAL A 293 20.24 -12.74 2.38
CA VAL A 293 19.95 -13.75 3.39
C VAL A 293 19.25 -14.96 2.76
N TYR A 294 18.37 -14.74 1.79
CA TYR A 294 17.78 -15.83 1.00
C TYR A 294 18.82 -16.50 0.07
N PHE A 295 19.73 -15.72 -0.50
CA PHE A 295 20.86 -16.30 -1.26
C PHE A 295 21.71 -17.25 -0.40
N ILE A 296 22.06 -16.83 0.82
CA ILE A 296 22.83 -17.66 1.74
C ILE A 296 22.01 -18.89 2.17
N LEU A 297 20.72 -18.74 2.45
CA LEU A 297 19.83 -19.88 2.76
C LEU A 297 19.77 -20.89 1.60
N ALA A 298 19.79 -20.42 0.35
CA ALA A 298 19.81 -21.28 -0.83
C ALA A 298 21.13 -22.08 -0.95
N GLN A 299 22.24 -21.59 -0.40
CA GLN A 299 23.51 -22.32 -0.36
C GLN A 299 23.58 -23.30 0.81
N ILE A 300 23.07 -22.94 1.97
CA ILE A 300 23.10 -23.78 3.18
C ILE A 300 22.06 -24.90 3.09
N GLY A 301 20.96 -24.69 2.36
CA GLY A 301 19.85 -25.63 2.29
C GLY A 301 18.92 -25.54 3.52
N ARG A 302 18.29 -26.66 3.89
CA ARG A 302 17.31 -26.72 4.98
C ARG A 302 17.97 -26.45 6.33
N ASN A 303 17.88 -25.20 6.81
CA ASN A 303 18.37 -24.76 8.11
C ASN A 303 17.31 -23.89 8.77
N TYR A 304 16.66 -24.42 9.83
CA TYR A 304 15.50 -23.76 10.47
C TYR A 304 15.86 -22.41 11.11
N PRO A 305 16.90 -22.26 11.93
CA PRO A 305 17.31 -20.96 12.49
C PRO A 305 17.59 -19.92 11.41
N PHE A 306 18.22 -20.35 10.30
CA PHE A 306 18.55 -19.43 9.22
C PHE A 306 17.32 -19.05 8.38
N MET A 307 16.33 -19.93 8.23
CA MET A 307 15.03 -19.59 7.63
C MET A 307 14.30 -18.51 8.46
N VAL A 308 14.27 -18.68 9.78
CA VAL A 308 13.68 -17.67 10.70
C VAL A 308 14.38 -16.33 10.55
N LEU A 309 15.73 -16.33 10.52
CA LEU A 309 16.52 -15.13 10.32
C LEU A 309 16.20 -14.46 8.96
N ALA A 310 16.13 -15.22 7.89
CA ALA A 310 15.85 -14.72 6.55
C ALA A 310 14.48 -14.04 6.49
N ILE A 311 13.45 -14.68 7.04
CA ILE A 311 12.09 -14.15 7.06
C ILE A 311 12.02 -12.88 7.92
N ILE A 312 12.66 -12.86 9.10
CA ILE A 312 12.64 -11.67 9.98
C ILE A 312 13.36 -10.50 9.32
N VAL A 313 14.57 -10.71 8.80
CA VAL A 313 15.38 -9.64 8.20
C VAL A 313 14.69 -9.06 6.97
N GLU A 314 14.21 -9.93 6.07
CA GLU A 314 13.52 -9.48 4.86
C GLU A 314 12.26 -8.68 5.20
N ASN A 315 11.37 -9.21 6.07
CA ASN A 315 10.13 -8.55 6.41
C ASN A 315 10.35 -7.24 7.21
N PHE A 316 11.36 -7.18 8.06
CA PHE A 316 11.74 -5.95 8.76
C PHE A 316 12.21 -4.88 7.77
N CYS A 317 13.11 -5.22 6.85
CA CYS A 317 13.59 -4.29 5.82
C CYS A 317 12.46 -3.86 4.87
N ALA A 318 11.56 -4.80 4.49
CA ALA A 318 10.37 -4.50 3.70
C ALA A 318 9.45 -3.49 4.41
N GLY A 319 9.33 -3.60 5.73
CA GLY A 319 8.61 -2.65 6.57
C GLY A 319 9.22 -1.25 6.55
N LEU A 320 10.55 -1.14 6.76
CA LEU A 320 11.30 0.12 6.65
C LEU A 320 11.08 0.78 5.28
N GLY A 321 11.31 0.02 4.20
CA GLY A 321 11.16 0.50 2.83
C GLY A 321 9.73 0.94 2.51
N THR A 322 8.72 0.24 3.04
CA THR A 322 7.31 0.59 2.85
C THR A 322 6.98 1.94 3.49
N ALA A 323 7.46 2.21 4.72
CA ALA A 323 7.21 3.49 5.39
C ALA A 323 7.79 4.67 4.59
N ALA A 324 9.05 4.57 4.13
CA ALA A 324 9.69 5.61 3.34
C ALA A 324 9.04 5.80 1.96
N PHE A 325 8.70 4.70 1.30
CA PHE A 325 8.13 4.74 -0.04
C PHE A 325 6.72 5.33 -0.05
N VAL A 326 5.87 4.94 0.91
CA VAL A 326 4.52 5.53 1.06
C VAL A 326 4.61 7.02 1.38
N ALA A 327 5.51 7.44 2.28
CA ALA A 327 5.73 8.85 2.58
C ALA A 327 6.23 9.63 1.33
N PHE A 328 7.09 9.02 0.53
CA PHE A 328 7.53 9.60 -0.74
C PHE A 328 6.38 9.77 -1.72
N LEU A 329 5.53 8.75 -1.92
CA LEU A 329 4.34 8.89 -2.78
C LEU A 329 3.43 10.03 -2.32
N MET A 330 3.21 10.15 -1.00
CA MET A 330 2.42 11.25 -0.42
C MET A 330 3.03 12.62 -0.71
N SER A 331 4.36 12.75 -0.57
CA SER A 331 5.07 14.01 -0.83
C SER A 331 5.03 14.46 -2.30
N LEU A 332 4.76 13.54 -3.22
CA LEU A 332 4.58 13.84 -4.64
C LEU A 332 3.19 14.36 -5.00
N CYS A 333 2.20 14.20 -4.11
CA CYS A 333 0.83 14.56 -4.40
C CYS A 333 0.54 16.04 -4.10
N ASN A 334 -0.28 16.65 -4.95
CA ASN A 334 -0.88 17.95 -4.69
C ASN A 334 -2.22 17.75 -3.99
N GLN A 335 -2.50 18.50 -2.91
CA GLN A 335 -3.73 18.39 -2.12
C GLN A 335 -5.02 18.56 -2.96
N ARG A 336 -4.96 19.34 -4.05
CA ARG A 336 -6.10 19.50 -4.96
C ARG A 336 -6.49 18.20 -5.66
N PHE A 337 -5.51 17.36 -6.00
CA PHE A 337 -5.65 16.13 -6.79
C PHE A 337 -5.12 14.88 -6.07
N SER A 338 -5.07 14.90 -4.74
CA SER A 338 -4.38 13.86 -3.96
C SER A 338 -4.97 12.47 -4.19
N ALA A 339 -6.29 12.34 -4.36
CA ALA A 339 -6.92 11.06 -4.65
C ALA A 339 -6.47 10.50 -6.00
N THR A 340 -6.47 11.33 -7.04
CA THR A 340 -6.08 10.91 -8.39
C THR A 340 -4.58 10.64 -8.47
N GLN A 341 -3.74 11.56 -7.99
CA GLN A 341 -2.29 11.41 -8.06
C GLN A 341 -1.80 10.22 -7.23
N PHE A 342 -2.27 10.06 -5.99
CA PHE A 342 -1.85 8.93 -5.16
C PHE A 342 -2.35 7.60 -5.73
N ALA A 343 -3.58 7.53 -6.25
CA ALA A 343 -4.10 6.33 -6.88
C ALA A 343 -3.27 5.93 -8.11
N LEU A 344 -2.88 6.88 -8.96
CA LEU A 344 -1.99 6.64 -10.11
C LEU A 344 -0.63 6.11 -9.68
N LEU A 345 0.04 6.82 -8.75
CA LEU A 345 1.38 6.45 -8.29
C LEU A 345 1.38 5.08 -7.58
N SER A 346 0.37 4.79 -6.76
CA SER A 346 0.24 3.49 -6.09
C SER A 346 -0.14 2.36 -7.05
N SER A 347 -0.89 2.63 -8.11
CA SER A 347 -1.17 1.65 -9.17
C SER A 347 0.08 1.31 -9.99
N LEU A 348 0.99 2.26 -10.22
CA LEU A 348 2.28 2.00 -10.85
C LEU A 348 3.16 1.05 -10.02
N MET A 349 3.07 1.11 -8.69
CA MET A 349 3.76 0.15 -7.81
C MET A 349 3.26 -1.29 -8.05
N ALA A 350 1.97 -1.47 -8.38
CA ALA A 350 1.42 -2.77 -8.71
C ALA A 350 2.02 -3.38 -9.98
N VAL A 351 2.53 -2.57 -10.91
CA VAL A 351 3.20 -3.05 -12.14
C VAL A 351 4.42 -3.91 -11.81
N SER A 352 5.24 -3.52 -10.82
CA SER A 352 6.38 -4.35 -10.37
C SER A 352 5.93 -5.71 -9.90
N ARG A 353 4.90 -5.75 -9.05
CA ARG A 353 4.41 -6.99 -8.43
C ARG A 353 3.67 -7.88 -9.43
N ASP A 354 2.81 -7.31 -10.26
CA ASP A 354 1.86 -8.07 -11.06
C ASP A 354 2.40 -8.41 -12.45
N ILE A 355 3.23 -7.54 -13.03
CA ILE A 355 3.76 -7.69 -14.39
C ILE A 355 5.24 -8.08 -14.38
N LEU A 356 6.10 -7.27 -13.75
CA LEU A 356 7.54 -7.50 -13.83
C LEU A 356 8.00 -8.70 -12.99
N ALA A 357 7.31 -9.03 -11.90
CA ALA A 357 7.60 -10.21 -11.11
C ALA A 357 6.97 -11.51 -11.68
N ALA A 358 6.06 -11.42 -12.65
CA ALA A 358 5.39 -12.60 -13.23
C ALA A 358 6.37 -13.67 -13.75
N PRO A 359 7.47 -13.36 -14.49
CA PRO A 359 8.40 -14.37 -15.00
C PRO A 359 9.33 -14.96 -13.95
N SER A 360 9.26 -14.52 -12.67
CA SER A 360 10.19 -14.94 -11.60
C SER A 360 10.31 -16.46 -11.43
N GLY A 361 9.20 -17.20 -11.57
CA GLY A 361 9.19 -18.66 -11.48
C GLY A 361 9.95 -19.32 -12.62
N GLN A 362 9.81 -18.83 -13.85
CA GLN A 362 10.55 -19.35 -15.00
C GLN A 362 12.05 -19.04 -14.87
N ILE A 363 12.39 -17.84 -14.40
CA ILE A 363 13.77 -17.42 -14.14
C ILE A 363 14.38 -18.33 -13.06
N ALA A 364 13.72 -18.51 -11.91
CA ALA A 364 14.21 -19.36 -10.83
C ALA A 364 14.41 -20.80 -11.29
N LYS A 365 13.50 -21.34 -12.14
CA LYS A 365 13.62 -22.66 -12.72
C LYS A 365 14.84 -22.79 -13.65
N SER A 366 15.16 -21.75 -14.42
CA SER A 366 16.25 -21.79 -15.41
C SER A 366 17.63 -21.63 -14.82
N ILE A 367 17.80 -20.76 -13.80
CA ILE A 367 19.11 -20.44 -13.23
C ILE A 367 19.36 -21.04 -11.83
N GLY A 368 18.32 -21.60 -11.20
CA GLY A 368 18.38 -22.10 -9.82
C GLY A 368 18.19 -21.01 -8.76
N TRP A 369 18.01 -21.43 -7.49
CA TRP A 369 17.60 -20.52 -6.41
C TRP A 369 18.67 -19.51 -6.01
N ALA A 370 19.93 -19.95 -5.85
CA ALA A 370 20.99 -19.05 -5.40
C ALA A 370 21.26 -17.92 -6.41
N PRO A 371 21.47 -18.18 -7.72
CA PRO A 371 21.57 -17.10 -8.70
C PRO A 371 20.31 -16.26 -8.81
N PHE A 372 19.12 -16.85 -8.61
CA PHE A 372 17.86 -16.09 -8.60
C PHE A 372 17.84 -15.03 -7.51
N PHE A 373 18.19 -15.37 -6.25
CA PHE A 373 18.22 -14.39 -5.17
C PHE A 373 19.32 -13.33 -5.37
N LEU A 374 20.44 -13.67 -5.99
CA LEU A 374 21.43 -12.69 -6.39
C LEU A 374 20.89 -11.74 -7.48
N LEU A 375 20.11 -12.26 -8.42
CA LEU A 375 19.44 -11.45 -9.43
C LEU A 375 18.46 -10.46 -8.80
N THR A 376 17.76 -10.82 -7.72
CA THR A 376 16.83 -9.89 -7.02
C THR A 376 17.56 -8.69 -6.40
N LEU A 377 18.80 -8.90 -5.91
CA LEU A 377 19.66 -7.81 -5.47
C LEU A 377 20.01 -6.87 -6.64
N VAL A 378 20.41 -7.44 -7.78
CA VAL A 378 20.72 -6.66 -8.98
C VAL A 378 19.50 -5.91 -9.50
N ALA A 379 18.30 -6.54 -9.44
CA ALA A 379 17.03 -5.93 -9.85
C ALA A 379 16.61 -4.73 -8.97
N ALA A 380 17.10 -4.62 -7.75
CA ALA A 380 16.87 -3.45 -6.89
C ALA A 380 17.77 -2.26 -7.24
N LEU A 381 18.93 -2.48 -7.86
CA LEU A 381 19.92 -1.43 -8.17
C LEU A 381 19.38 -0.33 -9.08
N PRO A 382 18.66 -0.62 -10.19
CA PRO A 382 18.14 0.45 -11.06
C PRO A 382 17.28 1.46 -10.32
N GLY A 383 16.42 1.02 -9.37
CA GLY A 383 15.65 1.91 -8.54
C GLY A 383 16.53 2.82 -7.69
N LEU A 384 17.55 2.29 -7.04
CA LEU A 384 18.49 3.07 -6.23
C LEU A 384 19.33 4.05 -7.06
N LEU A 385 19.76 3.62 -8.25
CA LEU A 385 20.55 4.46 -9.15
C LEU A 385 19.78 5.68 -9.69
N LEU A 386 18.46 5.68 -9.64
CA LEU A 386 17.62 6.82 -10.03
C LEU A 386 17.51 7.91 -8.94
N LEU A 387 17.77 7.59 -7.66
CA LEU A 387 17.60 8.52 -6.54
C LEU A 387 18.41 9.84 -6.66
N PRO A 388 19.64 9.87 -7.20
CA PRO A 388 20.41 11.11 -7.29
C PRO A 388 19.69 12.24 -8.03
N TRP A 389 18.83 11.91 -9.01
CA TRP A 389 18.19 12.93 -9.86
C TRP A 389 17.01 13.64 -9.22
N PHE A 390 16.32 13.04 -8.22
CA PHE A 390 15.15 13.66 -7.62
C PHE A 390 15.08 13.55 -6.09
N ALA A 391 15.86 12.66 -5.48
CA ALA A 391 15.97 12.51 -4.03
C ALA A 391 17.45 12.49 -3.60
N PRO A 392 18.23 13.57 -3.86
CA PRO A 392 19.66 13.61 -3.53
C PRO A 392 19.86 13.44 -2.03
N TRP A 393 20.99 12.80 -1.65
CA TRP A 393 21.35 12.56 -0.25
C TRP A 393 21.49 13.88 0.55
N TYR A 394 22.09 14.89 -0.07
CA TYR A 394 22.17 16.24 0.47
C TYR A 394 21.12 17.09 -0.26
N SER A 395 20.01 17.40 0.40
CA SER A 395 19.19 18.51 0.00
C SER A 395 19.99 19.78 0.26
N HIS A 396 20.47 20.48 -0.76
CA HIS A 396 20.91 21.86 -0.59
C HIS A 396 19.69 22.61 0.00
N PRO A 397 19.80 23.27 1.16
CA PRO A 397 18.78 24.22 1.55
C PRO A 397 18.65 25.18 0.36
N LEU A 398 17.45 25.37 -0.15
CA LEU A 398 17.16 26.44 -1.09
C LEU A 398 17.75 27.70 -0.43
N PRO A 399 18.60 28.49 -1.12
CA PRO A 399 19.08 29.75 -0.57
C PRO A 399 17.82 30.50 -0.15
N LEU A 400 17.71 30.79 1.14
CA LEU A 400 16.67 31.66 1.67
C LEU A 400 16.62 32.86 0.73
N PRO A 401 15.45 33.29 0.23
CA PRO A 401 15.37 34.53 -0.51
C PRO A 401 16.08 35.58 0.35
N ARG A 402 17.16 36.13 -0.15
CA ARG A 402 17.84 37.25 0.52
C ARG A 402 16.73 38.26 0.75
N PRO A 403 16.54 38.77 1.99
CA PRO A 403 15.61 39.86 2.19
C PRO A 403 15.94 40.91 1.17
N GLY A 404 14.99 41.16 0.26
CA GLY A 404 15.24 41.93 -0.93
C GLY A 404 15.70 43.32 -0.58
N LEU A 405 16.68 43.80 -1.32
CA LEU A 405 17.06 45.21 -1.36
C LEU A 405 15.89 46.14 -1.72
N GLY A 406 14.71 45.57 -2.10
CA GLY A 406 13.48 46.29 -2.39
C GLY A 406 12.75 46.85 -1.16
N ASP A 407 12.89 46.20 0.02
CA ASP A 407 12.20 46.71 1.24
C ASP A 407 12.84 47.97 1.83
N ARG A 408 14.05 48.31 1.42
CA ARG A 408 14.71 49.56 1.83
C ARG A 408 14.37 50.77 0.96
N GLU A 409 13.84 50.57 -0.21
CA GLU A 409 13.42 51.69 -1.08
C GLU A 409 11.96 52.11 -0.76
N VAL A 410 11.12 51.19 -0.32
CA VAL A 410 9.73 51.51 0.07
C VAL A 410 9.72 52.27 1.43
N GLU A 411 10.59 51.89 2.37
CA GLU A 411 10.70 52.56 3.67
C GLU A 411 11.32 53.97 3.59
N LYS A 412 12.04 54.30 2.51
CA LYS A 412 12.54 55.64 2.25
C LYS A 412 11.54 56.56 1.59
N GLN A 413 10.57 56.04 0.86
CA GLN A 413 9.51 56.87 0.23
C GLN A 413 8.37 57.24 1.20
N GLU A 414 8.13 56.45 2.29
CA GLU A 414 7.16 56.79 3.33
C GLU A 414 7.67 57.81 4.36
N PHE A 415 8.98 58.17 4.37
CA PHE A 415 9.55 59.19 5.24
C PHE A 415 9.81 60.53 4.53
N GLU A 416 9.51 60.66 3.24
CA GLU A 416 9.62 61.92 2.48
C GLU A 416 8.29 62.52 2.07
N GLU A 417 7.11 61.92 2.46
CA GLU A 417 5.78 62.54 2.43
C GLU A 417 5.34 62.91 3.87
#